data_0662905bd9a774da9edc5b5c2804feb3
#
_entry.id   0662905bd9a774da9edc5b5c2804feb3
#
_cell.length_a   1.000
_cell.length_b   1.000
_cell.length_c   1.000
_cell.angle_alpha   90.00
_cell.angle_beta   90.00
_cell.angle_gamma   90.00
#
_symmetry.space_group_name_H-M   'P 1'
#
loop_
_entity.id
_entity.type
_entity.pdbx_description
1 polymer ?
#
loop_
_entity_poly.entity_id
_entity_poly.type
_entity_poly.pdbx_seq_one_letter_code
_entity_poly.pdbx_strand_id
1 'polypeptide(L)'
;MYNKKAFFRFVSIAMSIVVLLGAGLLAGCTSPAEDNTGSKAEDNSPPAVKESNEDKIIPEFMALVEGNPKPDAIIEFMDKNITEVSEGNASKMLDELEKSLESNLPELEEKYYSTAVQEALFNAYKPEFDLNKLDSIKDAEVKSLIEKTKAMGYKVETAEGMFFPIINYEFLKRFSYYAGEDMKDYIDIMAEESNKVPAKDAALVIGWDEVIERALVQEGFMAKHGSSAKIESIKKLQKKYITFMLYGLNNTPLFSYDTKLMNPEAKEVYIKAVKDNADSELMKLLGGYMEILEKSDYKLSEEADKFRKNAEGQY
;
A
#
# COMPACT_ATOMS: atom_id res chain seq x y z
N MET A 1 -10.52 -12.59 -29.64
CA MET A 1 -9.18 -13.18 -29.85
C MET A 1 -8.15 -12.08 -29.62
N TYR A 2 -7.64 -11.93 -28.40
CA TYR A 2 -6.47 -11.11 -28.13
C TYR A 2 -5.63 -11.84 -27.08
N ASN A 3 -4.48 -12.27 -27.54
CA ASN A 3 -3.53 -13.07 -26.79
C ASN A 3 -2.63 -12.12 -25.99
N LYS A 4 -2.70 -12.07 -24.68
CA LYS A 4 -1.72 -11.40 -23.83
C LYS A 4 -1.00 -12.42 -22.96
N LYS A 5 0.07 -13.02 -23.52
CA LYS A 5 1.14 -13.63 -22.75
C LYS A 5 2.13 -12.51 -22.37
N ALA A 6 2.14 -12.06 -21.16
CA ALA A 6 3.20 -11.28 -20.53
C ALA A 6 3.80 -12.18 -19.43
N PHE A 7 4.83 -12.79 -19.66
CA PHE A 7 6.25 -12.60 -19.60
C PHE A 7 6.71 -12.18 -18.17
N PHE A 8 6.76 -13.16 -17.25
CA PHE A 8 7.60 -13.06 -16.05
C PHE A 8 8.92 -13.75 -16.35
N ARG A 9 9.99 -12.96 -16.56
CA ARG A 9 11.36 -13.45 -16.54
C ARG A 9 11.97 -13.12 -15.17
N PHE A 10 12.14 -14.17 -14.36
CA PHE A 10 13.05 -14.12 -13.23
C PHE A 10 14.49 -13.99 -13.76
N VAL A 11 15.15 -12.90 -13.42
CA VAL A 11 16.58 -12.74 -13.58
C VAL A 11 17.24 -13.14 -12.26
N SER A 12 17.79 -14.35 -12.22
CA SER A 12 18.71 -14.77 -11.18
C SER A 12 20.05 -14.08 -11.40
N ILE A 13 20.40 -13.11 -10.57
CA ILE A 13 21.74 -12.52 -10.52
C ILE A 13 22.51 -13.30 -9.45
N ALA A 14 23.39 -14.17 -9.89
CA ALA A 14 24.41 -14.77 -9.06
C ALA A 14 25.49 -13.73 -8.74
N MET A 15 25.60 -13.35 -7.47
CA MET A 15 26.61 -12.40 -6.98
C MET A 15 27.90 -13.17 -6.66
N SER A 16 28.86 -13.11 -7.57
CA SER A 16 30.21 -13.65 -7.36
C SER A 16 31.02 -12.69 -6.45
N ILE A 17 31.32 -13.19 -5.26
CA ILE A 17 32.24 -12.50 -4.32
C ILE A 17 33.67 -12.74 -4.81
N VAL A 18 34.35 -11.68 -5.23
CA VAL A 18 35.80 -11.68 -5.45
C VAL A 18 36.47 -11.06 -4.21
N VAL A 19 37.11 -11.90 -3.43
CA VAL A 19 38.01 -11.50 -2.34
C VAL A 19 39.39 -11.26 -2.94
N LEU A 20 39.87 -10.04 -2.94
CA LEU A 20 41.26 -9.68 -3.24
C LEU A 20 41.98 -9.36 -1.94
N LEU A 21 42.77 -10.33 -1.48
CA LEU A 21 43.82 -10.14 -0.49
C LEU A 21 45.05 -9.51 -1.16
N GLY A 22 45.43 -8.33 -0.77
CA GLY A 22 46.68 -7.69 -1.15
C GLY A 22 47.52 -7.39 0.07
N ALA A 23 48.54 -8.23 0.29
CA ALA A 23 49.52 -8.07 1.38
C ALA A 23 50.50 -6.95 1.09
N GLY A 24 50.90 -6.26 2.16
CA GLY A 24 51.81 -5.14 2.16
C GLY A 24 53.28 -5.51 1.94
N LEU A 25 54.11 -4.52 1.77
CA LEU A 25 55.53 -4.56 2.06
C LEU A 25 56.01 -3.17 2.51
N LEU A 26 56.64 -3.20 3.70
CA LEU A 26 57.41 -2.12 4.35
C LEU A 26 58.80 -2.04 3.75
N ALA A 27 59.29 -0.85 3.52
CA ALA A 27 60.72 -0.44 3.64
C ALA A 27 60.78 1.08 3.43
N GLY A 28 61.31 1.93 4.28
CA GLY A 28 62.45 1.90 5.16
C GLY A 28 63.42 2.99 4.80
N CYS A 29 63.57 4.02 5.68
CA CYS A 29 64.74 4.89 5.93
C CYS A 29 65.31 5.74 4.78
N THR A 30 65.44 7.04 4.95
CA THR A 30 66.51 7.77 5.70
C THR A 30 66.29 9.27 5.60
N SER A 31 66.53 10.00 6.69
CA SER A 31 66.77 11.46 6.76
C SER A 31 68.23 11.81 6.38
N PRO A 32 68.60 13.05 6.04
CA PRO A 32 68.72 14.09 7.05
C PRO A 32 68.39 15.56 6.61
N ALA A 33 67.95 16.29 7.57
CA ALA A 33 68.26 17.60 8.15
C ALA A 33 68.36 18.91 7.29
N GLU A 34 67.74 19.90 7.97
CA GLU A 34 68.00 21.37 7.96
C GLU A 34 67.27 22.15 6.86
N ASP A 35 66.55 23.23 7.10
CA ASP A 35 66.60 24.31 8.09
C ASP A 35 65.30 25.15 8.04
N ASN A 36 64.81 25.51 9.19
CA ASN A 36 64.25 26.78 9.70
C ASN A 36 63.29 27.66 8.85
N THR A 37 62.26 28.04 9.57
CA THR A 37 61.48 29.28 9.66
C THR A 37 60.04 29.25 9.14
N GLY A 38 59.14 29.60 10.06
CA GLY A 38 57.82 30.11 9.74
C GLY A 38 56.63 29.36 10.31
N SER A 39 56.49 29.42 11.64
CA SER A 39 55.26 29.04 12.33
C SER A 39 54.06 29.84 11.81
N LYS A 40 53.26 29.22 10.95
CA LYS A 40 51.84 29.54 10.83
C LYS A 40 51.08 28.41 11.49
N ALA A 41 50.40 28.71 12.57
CA ALA A 41 49.43 27.81 13.16
C ALA A 41 48.39 27.50 12.08
N GLU A 42 48.42 26.29 11.55
CA GLU A 42 47.29 25.76 10.79
C GLU A 42 46.14 25.58 11.77
N ASP A 43 45.08 26.33 11.52
CA ASP A 43 43.78 26.18 12.15
C ASP A 43 43.20 24.83 11.74
N ASN A 44 43.45 23.79 12.59
CA ASN A 44 42.89 22.46 12.47
C ASN A 44 41.47 22.42 13.05
N SER A 45 40.63 23.43 12.76
CA SER A 45 39.19 23.32 12.92
C SER A 45 38.68 22.31 11.93
N PRO A 46 37.91 21.28 12.36
CA PRO A 46 37.26 20.38 11.42
C PRO A 46 36.43 21.23 10.45
N PRO A 47 36.38 20.88 9.15
CA PRO A 47 35.53 21.61 8.22
C PRO A 47 34.11 21.59 8.79
N ALA A 48 33.50 22.77 8.87
CA ALA A 48 32.12 22.90 9.29
C ALA A 48 31.28 21.95 8.42
N VAL A 49 30.64 20.97 9.05
CA VAL A 49 29.68 20.09 8.40
C VAL A 49 28.68 21.05 7.78
N LYS A 50 28.59 21.13 6.46
CA LYS A 50 27.50 21.86 5.80
C LYS A 50 26.23 21.18 6.25
N GLU A 51 25.42 21.88 7.03
CA GLU A 51 24.07 21.45 7.35
C GLU A 51 23.40 21.05 6.02
N SER A 52 22.91 19.82 5.95
CA SER A 52 22.12 19.40 4.82
C SER A 52 20.80 20.19 4.85
N ASN A 53 20.18 20.47 3.71
CA ASN A 53 18.85 21.11 3.69
C ASN A 53 17.86 20.28 4.51
N GLU A 54 18.04 18.98 4.58
CA GLU A 54 17.24 18.04 5.38
C GLU A 54 17.23 18.39 6.88
N ASP A 55 18.37 18.87 7.45
CA ASP A 55 18.48 19.27 8.86
C ASP A 55 17.56 20.46 9.22
N LYS A 56 17.09 21.22 8.24
CA LYS A 56 16.10 22.28 8.39
C LYS A 56 14.70 21.83 8.04
N ILE A 57 14.57 21.07 6.94
CA ILE A 57 13.28 20.62 6.43
C ILE A 57 12.56 19.75 7.45
N ILE A 58 13.26 18.80 8.09
CA ILE A 58 12.60 17.86 9.00
C ILE A 58 12.08 18.52 10.28
N PRO A 59 12.81 19.40 10.98
CA PRO A 59 12.24 20.16 12.10
C PRO A 59 11.05 21.06 11.69
N GLU A 60 11.10 21.71 10.53
CA GLU A 60 9.98 22.51 10.02
C GLU A 60 8.75 21.63 9.72
N PHE A 61 8.96 20.46 9.12
CA PHE A 61 7.90 19.49 8.88
C PHE A 61 7.26 19.02 10.19
N MET A 62 8.08 18.64 11.18
CA MET A 62 7.57 18.19 12.48
C MET A 62 6.78 19.27 13.19
N ALA A 63 7.26 20.52 13.15
CA ALA A 63 6.50 21.66 13.70
C ALA A 63 5.16 21.90 12.98
N LEU A 64 5.11 21.68 11.66
CA LEU A 64 3.86 21.72 10.90
C LEU A 64 2.89 20.62 11.39
N VAL A 65 3.35 19.39 11.52
CA VAL A 65 2.52 18.23 11.91
C VAL A 65 1.99 18.34 13.33
N GLU A 66 2.81 18.87 14.28
CA GLU A 66 2.37 19.13 15.67
C GLU A 66 1.15 20.06 15.75
N GLY A 67 0.98 20.94 14.75
CA GLY A 67 -0.18 21.81 14.62
C GLY A 67 -1.46 21.10 14.16
N ASN A 68 -1.44 19.79 13.94
CA ASN A 68 -2.54 19.01 13.38
C ASN A 68 -3.12 19.64 12.09
N PRO A 69 -2.30 19.84 11.05
CA PRO A 69 -2.69 20.53 9.84
C PRO A 69 -3.65 19.70 9.00
N LYS A 70 -4.40 20.35 8.12
CA LYS A 70 -5.14 19.65 7.07
C LYS A 70 -4.18 19.05 6.05
N PRO A 71 -4.60 17.97 5.34
CA PRO A 71 -3.74 17.27 4.38
C PRO A 71 -3.14 18.17 3.30
N ASP A 72 -3.85 19.21 2.85
CA ASP A 72 -3.38 20.15 1.82
C ASP A 72 -2.12 20.91 2.26
N ALA A 73 -2.00 21.28 3.53
CA ALA A 73 -0.80 21.95 4.05
C ALA A 73 0.42 21.01 4.06
N ILE A 74 0.21 19.73 4.42
CA ILE A 74 1.27 18.71 4.37
C ILE A 74 1.67 18.45 2.92
N ILE A 75 0.70 18.30 2.01
CA ILE A 75 0.93 18.10 0.58
C ILE A 75 1.76 19.26 0.00
N GLU A 76 1.38 20.50 0.31
CA GLU A 76 2.12 21.68 -0.16
C GLU A 76 3.57 21.70 0.36
N PHE A 77 3.78 21.31 1.62
CA PHE A 77 5.12 21.21 2.19
C PHE A 77 5.94 20.11 1.50
N MET A 78 5.33 18.94 1.30
CA MET A 78 6.00 17.80 0.62
C MET A 78 6.33 18.14 -0.82
N ASP A 79 5.44 18.80 -1.56
CA ASP A 79 5.68 19.22 -2.95
C ASP A 79 6.93 20.11 -3.10
N LYS A 80 7.25 20.89 -2.07
CA LYS A 80 8.40 21.79 -2.08
C LYS A 80 9.70 21.12 -1.64
N ASN A 81 9.62 20.09 -0.78
CA ASN A 81 10.77 19.66 -0.01
C ASN A 81 11.14 18.17 -0.17
N ILE A 82 10.22 17.31 -0.68
CA ILE A 82 10.40 15.85 -0.67
C ILE A 82 11.65 15.37 -1.41
N THR A 83 12.10 16.12 -2.42
CA THR A 83 13.29 15.81 -3.22
C THR A 83 14.62 16.08 -2.51
N GLU A 84 14.57 16.80 -1.39
CA GLU A 84 15.76 17.25 -0.63
C GLU A 84 15.95 16.48 0.67
N VAL A 85 15.15 15.44 0.91
CA VAL A 85 15.22 14.59 2.11
C VAL A 85 15.61 13.16 1.76
N SER A 86 16.13 12.43 2.74
CA SER A 86 16.46 11.00 2.60
C SER A 86 15.19 10.15 2.45
N GLU A 87 15.32 8.96 1.85
CA GLU A 87 14.21 8.00 1.70
C GLU A 87 13.51 7.69 3.04
N GLY A 88 14.29 7.57 4.12
CA GLY A 88 13.74 7.31 5.45
C GLY A 88 12.89 8.47 5.99
N ASN A 89 13.29 9.71 5.72
CA ASN A 89 12.52 10.89 6.11
C ASN A 89 11.34 11.14 5.15
N ALA A 90 11.50 10.88 3.85
CA ALA A 90 10.38 10.88 2.91
C ALA A 90 9.29 9.87 3.32
N SER A 91 9.69 8.66 3.79
CA SER A 91 8.76 7.66 4.32
C SER A 91 8.00 8.17 5.55
N LYS A 92 8.68 8.85 6.48
CA LYS A 92 8.03 9.46 7.66
C LYS A 92 7.06 10.57 7.26
N MET A 93 7.44 11.43 6.31
CA MET A 93 6.57 12.51 5.81
C MET A 93 5.31 11.93 5.17
N LEU A 94 5.44 10.85 4.41
CA LEU A 94 4.31 10.18 3.78
C LEU A 94 3.41 9.47 4.79
N ASP A 95 3.99 8.88 5.85
CA ASP A 95 3.25 8.29 6.97
C ASP A 95 2.41 9.34 7.72
N GLU A 96 2.96 10.52 7.97
CA GLU A 96 2.25 11.63 8.60
C GLU A 96 1.16 12.22 7.69
N LEU A 97 1.38 12.28 6.36
CA LEU A 97 0.34 12.64 5.41
C LEU A 97 -0.82 11.64 5.46
N GLU A 98 -0.55 10.34 5.45
CA GLU A 98 -1.58 9.31 5.54
C GLU A 98 -2.40 9.44 6.84
N LYS A 99 -1.74 9.62 8.00
CA LYS A 99 -2.42 9.86 9.28
C LYS A 99 -3.31 11.11 9.24
N SER A 100 -2.84 12.19 8.61
CA SER A 100 -3.64 13.40 8.44
C SER A 100 -4.84 13.15 7.54
N LEU A 101 -4.68 12.38 6.45
CA LEU A 101 -5.78 11.96 5.59
C LEU A 101 -6.82 11.13 6.36
N GLU A 102 -6.39 10.13 7.12
CA GLU A 102 -7.29 9.30 7.92
C GLU A 102 -8.05 10.14 8.97
N SER A 103 -7.37 11.04 9.68
CA SER A 103 -7.97 11.86 10.72
C SER A 103 -8.95 12.92 10.20
N ASN A 104 -8.74 13.44 8.98
CA ASN A 104 -9.61 14.44 8.36
C ASN A 104 -10.78 13.83 7.56
N LEU A 105 -10.72 12.51 7.26
CA LEU A 105 -11.74 11.85 6.44
C LEU A 105 -13.16 11.99 7.00
N PRO A 106 -13.42 11.78 8.32
CA PRO A 106 -14.78 11.92 8.86
C PRO A 106 -15.39 13.32 8.68
N GLU A 107 -14.61 14.39 8.88
CA GLU A 107 -15.08 15.77 8.64
C GLU A 107 -15.42 16.01 7.17
N LEU A 108 -14.66 15.40 6.27
CA LEU A 108 -14.92 15.49 4.84
C LEU A 108 -16.16 14.70 4.44
N GLU A 109 -16.35 13.49 4.98
CA GLU A 109 -17.54 12.65 4.74
C GLU A 109 -18.83 13.38 5.11
N GLU A 110 -18.86 14.09 6.24
CA GLU A 110 -20.05 14.85 6.66
C GLU A 110 -20.52 15.86 5.59
N LYS A 111 -19.58 16.45 4.83
CA LYS A 111 -19.91 17.38 3.74
C LYS A 111 -20.60 16.67 2.56
N TYR A 112 -20.30 15.38 2.37
CA TYR A 112 -20.91 14.56 1.32
C TYR A 112 -22.31 14.08 1.69
N TYR A 113 -22.66 13.97 2.98
CA TYR A 113 -23.99 13.52 3.41
C TYR A 113 -25.12 14.55 3.20
N SER A 114 -24.81 15.77 2.73
CA SER A 114 -25.86 16.73 2.40
C SER A 114 -26.68 16.26 1.20
N THR A 115 -28.01 16.44 1.27
CA THR A 115 -28.94 16.06 0.19
C THR A 115 -28.55 16.69 -1.15
N ALA A 116 -28.16 17.97 -1.14
CA ALA A 116 -27.75 18.70 -2.35
C ALA A 116 -26.52 18.04 -3.04
N VAL A 117 -25.54 17.64 -2.26
CA VAL A 117 -24.33 16.96 -2.79
C VAL A 117 -24.71 15.58 -3.36
N GLN A 118 -25.49 14.78 -2.63
CA GLN A 118 -25.92 13.46 -3.09
C GLN A 118 -26.75 13.55 -4.36
N GLU A 119 -27.73 14.46 -4.44
CA GLU A 119 -28.54 14.64 -5.64
C GLU A 119 -27.72 15.14 -6.84
N ALA A 120 -26.81 16.08 -6.65
CA ALA A 120 -25.96 16.57 -7.73
C ALA A 120 -25.03 15.46 -8.26
N LEU A 121 -24.44 14.64 -7.38
CA LEU A 121 -23.62 13.51 -7.75
C LEU A 121 -24.44 12.40 -8.42
N PHE A 122 -25.61 12.08 -7.89
CA PHE A 122 -26.52 11.09 -8.48
C PHE A 122 -26.94 11.50 -9.91
N ASN A 123 -27.28 12.76 -10.12
CA ASN A 123 -27.67 13.28 -11.43
C ASN A 123 -26.50 13.30 -12.44
N ALA A 124 -25.27 13.40 -11.96
CA ALA A 124 -24.07 13.37 -12.79
C ALA A 124 -23.57 11.94 -13.03
N TYR A 125 -23.91 11.01 -12.14
CA TYR A 125 -23.43 9.64 -12.17
C TYR A 125 -24.00 8.85 -13.34
N LYS A 126 -23.10 8.18 -14.07
CA LYS A 126 -23.41 7.12 -15.03
C LYS A 126 -22.45 5.98 -14.78
N PRO A 127 -22.85 4.71 -14.90
CA PRO A 127 -22.00 3.55 -14.60
C PRO A 127 -20.64 3.55 -15.31
N GLU A 128 -20.54 4.19 -16.47
CA GLU A 128 -19.32 4.31 -17.27
C GLU A 128 -18.58 5.63 -17.02
N PHE A 129 -19.06 6.42 -16.06
CA PHE A 129 -18.54 7.76 -15.81
C PHE A 129 -17.62 7.77 -14.59
N ASP A 130 -16.43 8.31 -14.77
CA ASP A 130 -15.53 8.60 -13.67
C ASP A 130 -16.07 9.78 -12.83
N LEU A 131 -16.56 9.47 -11.63
CA LEU A 131 -17.07 10.45 -10.66
C LEU A 131 -16.09 11.60 -10.35
N ASN A 132 -14.83 11.38 -10.65
CA ASN A 132 -13.77 12.35 -10.43
C ASN A 132 -13.54 13.27 -11.63
N LYS A 133 -14.31 13.11 -12.72
CA LYS A 133 -14.39 14.04 -13.85
C LYS A 133 -15.48 15.08 -13.60
N LEU A 134 -15.04 16.33 -13.44
CA LEU A 134 -15.88 17.44 -12.98
C LEU A 134 -16.81 18.03 -14.06
N ASP A 135 -16.63 17.66 -15.32
CA ASP A 135 -17.31 18.29 -16.45
C ASP A 135 -18.82 18.07 -16.47
N SER A 136 -19.30 16.99 -15.84
CA SER A 136 -20.72 16.67 -15.75
C SER A 136 -21.42 17.27 -14.52
N ILE A 137 -20.67 17.81 -13.57
CA ILE A 137 -21.22 18.42 -12.36
C ILE A 137 -21.63 19.87 -12.69
N LYS A 138 -22.94 20.14 -12.68
CA LYS A 138 -23.49 21.45 -12.98
C LYS A 138 -23.50 22.39 -11.78
N ASP A 139 -23.65 21.84 -10.58
CA ASP A 139 -23.64 22.59 -9.34
C ASP A 139 -22.23 23.08 -9.01
N ALA A 140 -22.05 24.40 -8.92
CA ALA A 140 -20.75 25.01 -8.72
C ALA A 140 -20.17 24.74 -7.32
N GLU A 141 -21.03 24.63 -6.29
CA GLU A 141 -20.59 24.36 -4.92
C GLU A 141 -20.12 22.91 -4.80
N VAL A 142 -20.86 21.97 -5.38
CA VAL A 142 -20.50 20.56 -5.42
C VAL A 142 -19.23 20.35 -6.25
N LYS A 143 -19.10 21.04 -7.38
CA LYS A 143 -17.87 21.02 -8.17
C LYS A 143 -16.67 21.49 -7.36
N SER A 144 -16.82 22.63 -6.66
CA SER A 144 -15.76 23.15 -5.78
C SER A 144 -15.42 22.20 -4.62
N LEU A 145 -16.42 21.51 -4.05
CA LEU A 145 -16.19 20.48 -3.03
C LEU A 145 -15.32 19.34 -3.57
N ILE A 146 -15.64 18.80 -4.75
CA ILE A 146 -14.87 17.71 -5.36
C ILE A 146 -13.45 18.17 -5.72
N GLU A 147 -13.28 19.39 -6.24
CA GLU A 147 -11.97 19.96 -6.53
C GLU A 147 -11.10 20.02 -5.26
N LYS A 148 -11.66 20.49 -4.15
CA LYS A 148 -10.96 20.51 -2.84
C LYS A 148 -10.68 19.10 -2.33
N THR A 149 -11.64 18.18 -2.45
CA THR A 149 -11.46 16.76 -2.10
C THR A 149 -10.25 16.16 -2.83
N LYS A 150 -10.15 16.40 -4.14
CA LYS A 150 -9.01 15.92 -4.95
C LYS A 150 -7.69 16.59 -4.58
N ALA A 151 -7.70 17.90 -4.34
CA ALA A 151 -6.50 18.65 -3.95
C ALA A 151 -5.93 18.18 -2.60
N MET A 152 -6.80 17.74 -1.70
CA MET A 152 -6.42 17.17 -0.40
C MET A 152 -5.99 15.68 -0.45
N GLY A 153 -5.90 15.06 -1.63
CA GLY A 153 -5.46 13.67 -1.75
C GLY A 153 -6.56 12.62 -1.58
N TYR A 154 -7.83 13.01 -1.70
CA TYR A 154 -8.96 12.08 -1.71
C TYR A 154 -9.55 11.92 -3.12
N LYS A 155 -10.46 10.98 -3.27
CA LYS A 155 -11.32 10.82 -4.45
C LYS A 155 -12.72 10.40 -4.03
N VAL A 156 -13.69 10.59 -4.91
CA VAL A 156 -15.08 10.19 -4.66
C VAL A 156 -15.27 8.74 -5.08
N GLU A 157 -15.93 7.97 -4.22
CA GLU A 157 -16.36 6.60 -4.45
C GLU A 157 -17.89 6.50 -4.25
N THR A 158 -18.49 5.42 -4.73
CA THR A 158 -19.93 5.16 -4.56
C THR A 158 -20.19 3.71 -4.17
N ALA A 159 -21.08 3.52 -3.21
CA ALA A 159 -21.67 2.24 -2.83
C ALA A 159 -23.08 2.47 -2.26
N GLU A 160 -23.96 1.50 -2.40
CA GLU A 160 -25.36 1.56 -1.89
C GLU A 160 -26.13 2.83 -2.31
N GLY A 161 -25.81 3.38 -3.49
CA GLY A 161 -26.42 4.61 -3.99
C GLY A 161 -25.96 5.90 -3.29
N MET A 162 -24.97 5.82 -2.41
CA MET A 162 -24.35 6.96 -1.73
C MET A 162 -22.98 7.28 -2.33
N PHE A 163 -22.61 8.56 -2.27
CA PHE A 163 -21.31 9.06 -2.70
C PHE A 163 -20.53 9.56 -1.48
N PHE A 164 -19.28 9.18 -1.38
CA PHE A 164 -18.43 9.52 -0.24
C PHE A 164 -16.97 9.63 -0.65
N PRO A 165 -16.14 10.40 0.09
CA PRO A 165 -14.72 10.47 -0.17
C PRO A 165 -13.99 9.25 0.39
N ILE A 166 -12.93 8.83 -0.31
CA ILE A 166 -11.94 7.88 0.16
C ILE A 166 -10.53 8.42 -0.08
N ILE A 167 -9.54 7.92 0.63
CA ILE A 167 -8.14 8.26 0.39
C ILE A 167 -7.74 7.79 -1.01
N ASN A 168 -7.12 8.67 -1.77
CA ASN A 168 -6.61 8.37 -3.11
C ASN A 168 -5.14 7.96 -3.04
N TYR A 169 -4.87 6.70 -2.78
CA TYR A 169 -3.50 6.21 -2.70
C TYR A 169 -2.74 6.30 -4.04
N GLU A 170 -3.43 6.32 -5.18
CA GLU A 170 -2.80 6.60 -6.47
C GLU A 170 -2.17 8.00 -6.52
N PHE A 171 -2.82 8.98 -5.88
CA PHE A 171 -2.26 10.33 -5.73
C PHE A 171 -0.98 10.31 -4.87
N LEU A 172 -0.88 9.45 -3.86
CA LEU A 172 0.26 9.35 -2.95
C LEU A 172 1.51 8.75 -3.63
N LYS A 173 1.36 8.02 -4.73
CA LYS A 173 2.48 7.44 -5.49
C LYS A 173 3.50 8.49 -5.93
N ARG A 174 3.08 9.72 -6.18
CA ARG A 174 3.99 10.83 -6.53
C ARG A 174 5.04 11.11 -5.44
N PHE A 175 4.70 10.84 -4.17
CA PHE A 175 5.59 11.01 -3.03
C PHE A 175 6.31 9.70 -2.69
N SER A 176 5.67 8.54 -2.85
CA SER A 176 6.28 7.25 -2.52
C SER A 176 7.50 6.94 -3.39
N TYR A 177 7.62 7.57 -4.55
CA TYR A 177 8.81 7.48 -5.39
C TYR A 177 10.10 7.88 -4.66
N TYR A 178 10.01 8.81 -3.69
CA TYR A 178 11.14 9.31 -2.89
C TYR A 178 11.31 8.56 -1.57
N ALA A 179 10.38 7.70 -1.21
CA ALA A 179 10.36 6.95 0.05
C ALA A 179 11.13 5.63 -0.06
N GLY A 180 11.36 4.99 1.08
CA GLY A 180 11.93 3.65 1.15
C GLY A 180 11.06 2.60 0.47
N GLU A 181 11.68 1.49 0.10
CA GLU A 181 11.04 0.44 -0.72
C GLU A 181 9.79 -0.13 -0.04
N ASP A 182 9.80 -0.29 1.28
CA ASP A 182 8.65 -0.77 2.06
C ASP A 182 7.44 0.19 1.98
N MET A 183 7.68 1.49 2.08
CA MET A 183 6.62 2.49 1.96
C MET A 183 6.09 2.55 0.52
N LYS A 184 6.95 2.40 -0.47
CA LYS A 184 6.56 2.36 -1.88
C LYS A 184 5.68 1.15 -2.17
N ASP A 185 6.12 -0.05 -1.78
CA ASP A 185 5.35 -1.28 -1.96
C ASP A 185 4.00 -1.21 -1.20
N TYR A 186 3.98 -0.62 0.00
CA TYR A 186 2.76 -0.37 0.75
C TYR A 186 1.77 0.55 -0.01
N ILE A 187 2.24 1.69 -0.51
CA ILE A 187 1.39 2.62 -1.26
C ILE A 187 0.88 1.99 -2.56
N ASP A 188 1.67 1.13 -3.21
CA ASP A 188 1.24 0.41 -4.40
C ASP A 188 0.10 -0.58 -4.09
N ILE A 189 0.19 -1.32 -2.97
CA ILE A 189 -0.90 -2.20 -2.49
C ILE A 189 -2.16 -1.38 -2.19
N MET A 190 -2.03 -0.31 -1.44
CA MET A 190 -3.17 0.52 -1.04
C MET A 190 -3.79 1.27 -2.23
N ALA A 191 -2.99 1.61 -3.25
CA ALA A 191 -3.49 2.20 -4.48
C ALA A 191 -4.38 1.22 -5.25
N GLU A 192 -3.99 -0.06 -5.34
CA GLU A 192 -4.85 -1.10 -5.92
C GLU A 192 -6.16 -1.23 -5.15
N GLU A 193 -6.12 -1.28 -3.80
CA GLU A 193 -7.30 -1.32 -2.95
C GLU A 193 -8.24 -0.12 -3.15
N SER A 194 -7.68 1.07 -3.31
CA SER A 194 -8.47 2.29 -3.51
C SER A 194 -8.94 2.49 -4.96
N ASN A 195 -8.20 1.98 -5.95
CA ASN A 195 -8.58 2.10 -7.37
C ASN A 195 -9.68 1.12 -7.75
N LYS A 196 -9.67 -0.07 -7.16
CA LYS A 196 -10.67 -1.10 -7.37
C LYS A 196 -11.01 -1.74 -6.03
N VAL A 197 -11.95 -1.12 -5.32
CA VAL A 197 -12.38 -1.64 -4.02
C VAL A 197 -12.84 -3.10 -4.15
N PRO A 198 -12.42 -4.02 -3.26
CA PRO A 198 -12.68 -5.44 -3.44
C PRO A 198 -14.13 -5.83 -3.18
N ALA A 199 -14.86 -5.02 -2.41
CA ALA A 199 -16.21 -5.34 -1.97
C ALA A 199 -17.10 -4.09 -1.91
N LYS A 200 -18.36 -4.24 -2.34
CA LYS A 200 -19.45 -3.26 -2.21
C LYS A 200 -20.74 -4.01 -1.87
N ASP A 201 -21.61 -3.38 -1.08
CA ASP A 201 -22.95 -3.91 -0.78
C ASP A 201 -22.92 -5.37 -0.29
N ALA A 202 -21.94 -5.71 0.55
CA ALA A 202 -21.70 -7.06 1.05
C ALA A 202 -21.47 -8.11 -0.07
N ALA A 203 -21.04 -7.69 -1.26
CA ALA A 203 -20.62 -8.53 -2.38
C ALA A 203 -19.16 -8.28 -2.73
N LEU A 204 -18.44 -9.31 -3.17
CA LEU A 204 -17.18 -9.14 -3.88
C LEU A 204 -17.46 -8.53 -5.26
N VAL A 205 -16.72 -7.48 -5.62
CA VAL A 205 -16.77 -6.83 -6.94
C VAL A 205 -15.51 -7.11 -7.75
N ILE A 206 -14.63 -7.93 -7.21
CA ILE A 206 -13.46 -8.52 -7.88
C ILE A 206 -13.65 -10.05 -7.98
N GLY A 207 -12.96 -10.69 -8.92
CA GLY A 207 -12.97 -12.15 -9.06
C GLY A 207 -12.25 -12.86 -7.93
N TRP A 208 -12.52 -14.16 -7.78
CA TRP A 208 -11.82 -14.99 -6.79
C TRP A 208 -10.31 -15.10 -7.07
N ASP A 209 -9.91 -15.04 -8.33
CA ASP A 209 -8.52 -15.00 -8.78
C ASP A 209 -7.83 -13.72 -8.29
N GLU A 210 -8.47 -12.58 -8.40
CA GLU A 210 -7.93 -11.31 -7.93
C GLU A 210 -7.89 -11.25 -6.39
N VAL A 211 -8.85 -11.88 -5.69
CA VAL A 211 -8.78 -12.04 -4.21
C VAL A 211 -7.50 -12.78 -3.82
N ILE A 212 -7.19 -13.89 -4.48
CA ILE A 212 -5.96 -14.67 -4.23
C ILE A 212 -4.72 -13.86 -4.59
N GLU A 213 -4.68 -13.22 -5.75
CA GLU A 213 -3.53 -12.45 -6.23
C GLU A 213 -3.16 -11.33 -5.25
N ARG A 214 -4.15 -10.56 -4.80
CA ARG A 214 -3.92 -9.50 -3.82
C ARG A 214 -3.47 -10.04 -2.46
N ALA A 215 -4.02 -11.15 -2.01
CA ALA A 215 -3.59 -11.81 -0.77
C ALA A 215 -2.14 -12.30 -0.84
N LEU A 216 -1.70 -12.83 -1.99
CA LEU A 216 -0.30 -13.24 -2.22
C LEU A 216 0.65 -12.03 -2.27
N VAL A 217 0.23 -10.90 -2.84
CA VAL A 217 1.03 -9.67 -2.82
C VAL A 217 1.22 -9.15 -1.39
N GLN A 218 0.19 -9.23 -0.56
CA GLN A 218 0.26 -8.88 0.86
C GLN A 218 1.19 -9.81 1.64
N GLU A 219 1.14 -11.13 1.38
CA GLU A 219 2.09 -12.10 1.95
C GLU A 219 3.52 -11.77 1.54
N GLY A 220 3.75 -11.46 0.26
CA GLY A 220 5.04 -11.04 -0.27
C GLY A 220 5.60 -9.80 0.43
N PHE A 221 4.74 -8.80 0.67
CA PHE A 221 5.12 -7.61 1.43
C PHE A 221 5.59 -7.98 2.84
N MET A 222 4.84 -8.82 3.56
CA MET A 222 5.19 -9.21 4.93
C MET A 222 6.48 -10.01 4.99
N ALA A 223 6.74 -10.87 4.01
CA ALA A 223 7.98 -11.63 3.91
C ALA A 223 9.19 -10.73 3.63
N LYS A 224 9.02 -9.72 2.76
CA LYS A 224 10.08 -8.79 2.35
C LYS A 224 10.33 -7.69 3.38
N HIS A 225 9.28 -7.18 4.01
CA HIS A 225 9.28 -5.97 4.82
C HIS A 225 8.78 -6.20 6.26
N GLY A 226 9.20 -7.29 6.89
CA GLY A 226 8.73 -7.69 8.23
C GLY A 226 8.98 -6.68 9.36
N SER A 227 9.90 -5.71 9.16
CA SER A 227 10.18 -4.62 10.10
C SER A 227 9.58 -3.27 9.69
N SER A 228 8.78 -3.21 8.61
CA SER A 228 8.16 -1.98 8.15
C SER A 228 7.18 -1.41 9.18
N ALA A 229 7.11 -0.07 9.25
CA ALA A 229 6.10 0.63 10.04
C ALA A 229 4.66 0.30 9.56
N LYS A 230 4.51 -0.18 8.31
CA LYS A 230 3.22 -0.53 7.70
C LYS A 230 2.83 -2.01 7.85
N ILE A 231 3.64 -2.80 8.55
CA ILE A 231 3.43 -4.24 8.67
C ILE A 231 2.05 -4.59 9.28
N GLU A 232 1.61 -3.86 10.30
CA GLU A 232 0.32 -4.11 10.95
C GLU A 232 -0.87 -3.73 10.07
N SER A 233 -0.73 -2.69 9.24
CA SER A 233 -1.74 -2.32 8.24
C SER A 233 -1.91 -3.43 7.20
N ILE A 234 -0.81 -4.00 6.70
CA ILE A 234 -0.86 -5.11 5.74
C ILE A 234 -1.38 -6.39 6.39
N LYS A 235 -1.01 -6.73 7.62
CA LYS A 235 -1.59 -7.87 8.35
C LYS A 235 -3.10 -7.74 8.49
N LYS A 236 -3.59 -6.56 8.84
CA LYS A 236 -5.04 -6.29 8.93
C LYS A 236 -5.73 -6.44 7.57
N LEU A 237 -5.08 -5.98 6.50
CA LEU A 237 -5.59 -6.14 5.15
C LEU A 237 -5.62 -7.63 4.75
N GLN A 238 -4.55 -8.37 5.00
CA GLN A 238 -4.47 -9.80 4.71
C GLN A 238 -5.54 -10.61 5.46
N LYS A 239 -5.77 -10.30 6.73
CA LYS A 239 -6.87 -10.92 7.50
C LYS A 239 -8.22 -10.75 6.79
N LYS A 240 -8.50 -9.56 6.27
CA LYS A 240 -9.71 -9.28 5.46
C LYS A 240 -9.78 -10.20 4.24
N TYR A 241 -8.67 -10.37 3.51
CA TYR A 241 -8.61 -11.24 2.33
C TYR A 241 -8.74 -12.72 2.68
N ILE A 242 -8.16 -13.17 3.79
CA ILE A 242 -8.37 -14.52 4.31
C ILE A 242 -9.85 -14.75 4.63
N THR A 243 -10.53 -13.77 5.20
CA THR A 243 -11.98 -13.85 5.43
C THR A 243 -12.73 -13.97 4.10
N PHE A 244 -12.37 -13.20 3.08
CA PHE A 244 -12.95 -13.37 1.74
C PHE A 244 -12.74 -14.77 1.18
N MET A 245 -11.52 -15.30 1.30
CA MET A 245 -11.18 -16.65 0.80
C MET A 245 -11.92 -17.76 1.53
N LEU A 246 -12.16 -17.65 2.85
CA LEU A 246 -12.73 -18.73 3.65
C LEU A 246 -14.26 -18.66 3.76
N TYR A 247 -14.84 -17.48 3.57
CA TYR A 247 -16.29 -17.27 3.76
C TYR A 247 -16.98 -16.64 2.55
N GLY A 248 -16.26 -15.87 1.75
CA GLY A 248 -16.86 -14.92 0.84
C GLY A 248 -17.50 -13.75 1.57
N LEU A 249 -18.55 -13.20 0.99
CA LEU A 249 -19.39 -12.15 1.57
C LEU A 249 -20.88 -12.57 1.49
N ASN A 250 -21.75 -11.85 2.18
CA ASN A 250 -23.17 -12.24 2.23
C ASN A 250 -23.82 -12.36 0.85
N ASN A 251 -23.52 -11.45 -0.08
CA ASN A 251 -24.06 -11.46 -1.44
C ASN A 251 -23.16 -12.18 -2.45
N THR A 252 -21.96 -12.60 -2.04
CA THR A 252 -21.04 -13.46 -2.80
C THR A 252 -20.45 -14.52 -1.86
N PRO A 253 -21.29 -15.44 -1.32
CA PRO A 253 -20.82 -16.41 -0.36
C PRO A 253 -19.95 -17.49 -1.03
N LEU A 254 -18.93 -17.95 -0.29
CA LEU A 254 -18.11 -19.08 -0.76
C LEU A 254 -18.94 -20.37 -0.84
N PHE A 255 -19.95 -20.53 0.02
CA PHE A 255 -20.85 -21.69 0.01
C PHE A 255 -22.31 -21.25 -0.16
N SER A 256 -23.01 -21.92 -1.07
CA SER A 256 -24.45 -21.73 -1.19
C SER A 256 -25.17 -21.89 0.15
N TYR A 257 -26.07 -20.99 0.47
CA TYR A 257 -26.84 -21.05 1.72
C TYR A 257 -27.75 -22.28 1.80
N ASP A 258 -28.29 -22.72 0.65
CA ASP A 258 -29.22 -23.82 0.58
C ASP A 258 -28.53 -25.18 0.50
N THR A 259 -27.62 -25.33 -0.46
CA THR A 259 -26.99 -26.64 -0.77
C THR A 259 -25.71 -26.88 0.02
N LYS A 260 -25.13 -25.83 0.62
CA LYS A 260 -23.80 -25.82 1.25
C LYS A 260 -22.64 -26.19 0.29
N LEU A 261 -22.89 -26.22 -1.02
CA LEU A 261 -21.85 -26.45 -2.02
C LEU A 261 -21.00 -25.19 -2.16
N MET A 262 -19.71 -25.41 -2.33
CA MET A 262 -18.74 -24.35 -2.65
C MET A 262 -19.05 -23.73 -4.01
N ASN A 263 -18.81 -22.44 -4.13
CA ASN A 263 -18.90 -21.70 -5.39
C ASN A 263 -17.96 -22.36 -6.43
N PRO A 264 -18.47 -22.76 -7.60
CA PRO A 264 -17.69 -23.51 -8.59
C PRO A 264 -16.51 -22.71 -9.15
N GLU A 265 -16.68 -21.42 -9.37
CA GLU A 265 -15.60 -20.54 -9.83
C GLU A 265 -14.48 -20.43 -8.76
N ALA A 266 -14.86 -20.19 -7.50
CA ALA A 266 -13.89 -20.16 -6.39
C ALA A 266 -13.14 -21.49 -6.28
N LYS A 267 -13.83 -22.63 -6.45
CA LYS A 267 -13.21 -23.95 -6.42
C LYS A 267 -12.11 -24.09 -7.48
N GLU A 268 -12.42 -23.75 -8.73
CA GLU A 268 -11.46 -23.84 -9.85
C GLU A 268 -10.25 -22.94 -9.61
N VAL A 269 -10.50 -21.71 -9.19
CA VAL A 269 -9.45 -20.73 -8.87
C VAL A 269 -8.55 -21.23 -7.74
N TYR A 270 -9.13 -21.76 -6.65
CA TYR A 270 -8.36 -22.20 -5.48
C TYR A 270 -7.50 -23.43 -5.79
N ILE A 271 -8.04 -24.42 -6.50
CA ILE A 271 -7.25 -25.58 -6.94
C ILE A 271 -6.04 -25.14 -7.76
N LYS A 272 -6.25 -24.21 -8.70
CA LYS A 272 -5.17 -23.68 -9.52
C LYS A 272 -4.16 -22.88 -8.69
N ALA A 273 -4.63 -22.00 -7.84
CA ALA A 273 -3.77 -21.11 -7.03
C ALA A 273 -2.86 -21.89 -6.08
N VAL A 274 -3.40 -22.90 -5.38
CA VAL A 274 -2.64 -23.81 -4.49
C VAL A 274 -1.55 -24.54 -5.25
N LYS A 275 -1.86 -25.01 -6.46
CA LYS A 275 -0.88 -25.72 -7.31
C LYS A 275 0.23 -24.79 -7.80
N ASP A 276 -0.14 -23.57 -8.22
CA ASP A 276 0.78 -22.63 -8.86
C ASP A 276 1.68 -21.89 -7.84
N ASN A 277 1.32 -21.88 -6.54
CA ASN A 277 2.01 -21.16 -5.48
C ASN A 277 2.30 -22.05 -4.26
N ALA A 278 2.81 -23.25 -4.48
CA ALA A 278 3.02 -24.27 -3.44
C ALA A 278 3.97 -23.84 -2.29
N ASP A 279 4.83 -22.86 -2.53
CA ASP A 279 5.78 -22.33 -1.53
C ASP A 279 5.13 -21.30 -0.58
N SER A 280 3.98 -20.73 -0.93
CA SER A 280 3.26 -19.74 -0.12
C SER A 280 2.63 -20.38 1.12
N GLU A 281 2.82 -19.79 2.30
CA GLU A 281 2.18 -20.26 3.54
C GLU A 281 0.66 -20.08 3.48
N LEU A 282 0.20 -18.99 2.85
CA LEU A 282 -1.21 -18.76 2.62
C LEU A 282 -1.82 -19.83 1.71
N MET A 283 -1.11 -20.24 0.67
CA MET A 283 -1.59 -21.30 -0.23
C MET A 283 -1.48 -22.70 0.41
N LYS A 284 -0.57 -22.94 1.33
CA LYS A 284 -0.57 -24.15 2.17
C LYS A 284 -1.79 -24.21 3.07
N LEU A 285 -2.17 -23.07 3.71
CA LEU A 285 -3.40 -22.98 4.47
C LEU A 285 -4.63 -23.29 3.59
N LEU A 286 -4.72 -22.65 2.43
CA LEU A 286 -5.82 -22.87 1.49
C LEU A 286 -5.86 -24.29 0.96
N GLY A 287 -4.70 -24.90 0.69
CA GLY A 287 -4.57 -26.29 0.28
C GLY A 287 -5.12 -27.27 1.32
N GLY A 288 -4.75 -27.07 2.59
CA GLY A 288 -5.30 -27.87 3.70
C GLY A 288 -6.83 -27.74 3.82
N TYR A 289 -7.37 -26.53 3.57
CA TYR A 289 -8.81 -26.32 3.51
C TYR A 289 -9.46 -27.07 2.34
N MET A 290 -8.86 -27.00 1.16
CA MET A 290 -9.35 -27.69 -0.04
C MET A 290 -9.33 -29.22 0.08
N GLU A 291 -8.31 -29.79 0.75
CA GLU A 291 -8.25 -31.23 1.05
C GLU A 291 -9.40 -31.69 1.98
N ILE A 292 -9.79 -30.86 2.94
CA ILE A 292 -10.94 -31.15 3.80
C ILE A 292 -12.24 -31.07 3.00
N LEU A 293 -12.37 -30.06 2.13
CA LEU A 293 -13.55 -29.87 1.29
C LEU A 293 -13.71 -31.00 0.26
N GLU A 294 -12.63 -31.49 -0.31
CA GLU A 294 -12.66 -32.61 -1.27
C GLU A 294 -13.30 -33.86 -0.65
N LYS A 295 -13.02 -34.19 0.62
CA LYS A 295 -13.60 -35.35 1.33
C LYS A 295 -15.12 -35.24 1.50
N SER A 296 -15.67 -34.05 1.42
CA SER A 296 -17.11 -33.78 1.53
C SER A 296 -17.77 -33.38 0.21
N ASP A 297 -17.15 -33.75 -0.94
CA ASP A 297 -17.60 -33.34 -2.28
C ASP A 297 -17.79 -31.80 -2.39
N TYR A 298 -16.88 -31.05 -1.77
CA TYR A 298 -16.90 -29.58 -1.69
C TYR A 298 -18.16 -29.00 -1.02
N LYS A 299 -18.77 -29.74 -0.12
CA LYS A 299 -19.80 -29.23 0.79
C LYS A 299 -19.17 -28.73 2.09
N LEU A 300 -19.72 -27.66 2.64
CA LEU A 300 -19.32 -27.15 3.94
C LEU A 300 -19.73 -28.17 5.02
N SER A 301 -18.75 -28.98 5.45
CA SER A 301 -18.87 -29.93 6.56
C SER A 301 -18.56 -29.25 7.90
N GLU A 302 -18.85 -29.92 9.02
CA GLU A 302 -18.44 -29.44 10.36
C GLU A 302 -16.92 -29.33 10.48
N GLU A 303 -16.17 -30.26 9.86
CA GLU A 303 -14.70 -30.21 9.84
C GLU A 303 -14.19 -28.98 9.07
N ALA A 304 -14.76 -28.69 7.90
CA ALA A 304 -14.42 -27.53 7.10
C ALA A 304 -14.79 -26.21 7.84
N ASP A 305 -15.94 -26.18 8.51
CA ASP A 305 -16.35 -25.00 9.28
C ASP A 305 -15.46 -24.76 10.50
N LYS A 306 -15.03 -25.84 11.18
CA LYS A 306 -14.05 -25.75 12.26
C LYS A 306 -12.68 -25.29 11.77
N PHE A 307 -12.24 -25.79 10.61
CA PHE A 307 -10.96 -25.37 10.01
C PHE A 307 -10.93 -23.86 9.75
N ARG A 308 -11.93 -23.32 9.02
CA ARG A 308 -11.96 -21.89 8.67
C ARG A 308 -12.04 -20.98 9.90
N LYS A 309 -12.77 -21.37 10.96
CA LYS A 309 -12.82 -20.66 12.24
C LYS A 309 -11.46 -20.62 12.95
N ASN A 310 -10.73 -21.74 12.92
CA ASN A 310 -9.40 -21.80 13.49
C ASN A 310 -8.40 -20.96 12.69
N ALA A 311 -8.46 -21.02 11.36
CA ALA A 311 -7.61 -20.24 10.48
C ALA A 311 -7.82 -18.73 10.67
N GLU A 312 -9.07 -18.26 10.74
CA GLU A 312 -9.39 -16.85 11.01
C GLU A 312 -8.83 -16.37 12.36
N GLY A 313 -8.79 -17.23 13.36
CA GLY A 313 -8.25 -16.93 14.70
C GLY A 313 -6.72 -16.88 14.77
N GLN A 314 -6.00 -17.37 13.76
CA GLN A 314 -4.53 -17.36 13.71
C GLN A 314 -3.96 -16.09 13.09
N TYR A 315 -4.74 -15.38 12.32
CA TYR A 315 -4.44 -14.10 11.67
C TYR A 315 -5.20 -12.96 12.33
#